data_3381c2d47ac8ba0363e28875de06fbb4
#
_entry.id   3381c2d47ac8ba0363e28875de06fbb4
#
_cell.length_a   1.000
_cell.length_b   1.000
_cell.length_c   1.000
_cell.angle_alpha   90.00
_cell.angle_beta   90.00
_cell.angle_gamma   90.00
#
_symmetry.space_group_name_H-M   'P 1'
#
loop_
_entity.id
_entity.type
_entity.pdbx_description
1 polymer ?
#
loop_
_entity_poly.entity_id
_entity_poly.type
_entity_poly.pdbx_seq_one_letter_code
_entity_poly.pdbx_strand_id
1 'polypeptide(L)'
;MIKKKIVTIVGAGVIGAGWAARMLACGLIVNAYDPSVKARKQLLSNTKTALKSLQRLGLNKNAKLSNLKIYSDLRESLHSTTFVQENAPENEKLKKKLLKDIDKLLPKNIIIASSSSGLLPTRIQSLCNYPERVCIGHPFNPVYLLPLVELVSGKQTKKNTITRAKKFYEGIGMKPLIVKKEIEGYISDRLQEALWREALHIIKDGIASTQDVDDAIVSV
;
A
#
# COMPACT_ATOMS: atom_id res chain seq x y z
N MET A 1 26.66 0.75 13.64
CA MET A 1 25.88 1.07 12.40
C MET A 1 24.48 0.48 12.53
N ILE A 2 23.43 1.29 12.53
CA ILE A 2 22.04 0.82 12.54
C ILE A 2 21.82 0.08 11.22
N LYS A 3 21.56 -1.23 11.29
CA LYS A 3 21.29 -2.06 10.12
C LYS A 3 20.09 -1.48 9.39
N LYS A 4 20.26 -0.96 8.17
CA LYS A 4 19.15 -0.40 7.38
C LYS A 4 18.09 -1.48 7.18
N LYS A 5 16.85 -1.18 7.53
CA LYS A 5 15.73 -2.11 7.36
C LYS A 5 15.46 -2.34 5.88
N ILE A 6 15.35 -3.60 5.48
CA ILE A 6 14.93 -4.01 4.14
C ILE A 6 13.44 -4.26 4.17
N VAL A 7 12.72 -3.71 3.20
CA VAL A 7 11.28 -3.94 2.99
C VAL A 7 11.04 -4.47 1.59
N THR A 8 10.02 -5.29 1.42
CA THR A 8 9.71 -5.84 0.09
C THR A 8 8.35 -5.35 -0.39
N ILE A 9 8.33 -4.90 -1.63
CA ILE A 9 7.13 -4.54 -2.39
C ILE A 9 6.86 -5.65 -3.39
N VAL A 10 5.67 -6.22 -3.32
CA VAL A 10 5.21 -7.27 -4.23
C VAL A 10 4.12 -6.68 -5.13
N GLY A 11 4.39 -6.57 -6.41
CA GLY A 11 3.59 -5.83 -7.39
C GLY A 11 4.19 -4.45 -7.70
N ALA A 12 4.62 -4.27 -8.95
CA ALA A 12 5.36 -3.10 -9.44
C ALA A 12 4.47 -2.08 -10.19
N GLY A 13 3.16 -2.09 -9.93
CA GLY A 13 2.20 -1.12 -10.48
C GLY A 13 2.36 0.29 -9.88
N VAL A 14 1.40 1.16 -10.14
CA VAL A 14 1.39 2.56 -9.66
C VAL A 14 1.48 2.63 -8.14
N ILE A 15 0.69 1.81 -7.44
CA ILE A 15 0.69 1.77 -5.97
C ILE A 15 2.03 1.26 -5.43
N GLY A 16 2.58 0.18 -6.01
CA GLY A 16 3.90 -0.33 -5.63
C GLY A 16 5.02 0.69 -5.85
N ALA A 17 4.99 1.45 -6.94
CA ALA A 17 5.95 2.52 -7.20
C ALA A 17 5.82 3.66 -6.19
N GLY A 18 4.60 4.03 -5.81
CA GLY A 18 4.34 5.02 -4.78
C GLY A 18 4.89 4.60 -3.41
N TRP A 19 4.67 3.35 -3.02
CA TRP A 19 5.27 2.78 -1.80
C TRP A 19 6.80 2.75 -1.87
N ALA A 20 7.37 2.34 -3.02
CA ALA A 20 8.81 2.35 -3.20
C ALA A 20 9.39 3.74 -2.97
N ALA A 21 8.81 4.76 -3.59
CA ALA A 21 9.24 6.14 -3.41
C ALA A 21 9.16 6.60 -1.95
N ARG A 22 8.02 6.35 -1.28
CA ARG A 22 7.82 6.72 0.13
C ARG A 22 8.85 6.06 1.05
N MET A 23 9.06 4.75 0.89
CA MET A 23 10.00 3.98 1.72
C MET A 23 11.46 4.39 1.46
N LEU A 24 11.84 4.63 0.20
CA LEU A 24 13.16 5.16 -0.16
C LEU A 24 13.40 6.54 0.42
N ALA A 25 12.40 7.43 0.39
CA ALA A 25 12.47 8.76 0.97
C ALA A 25 12.77 8.72 2.47
N CYS A 26 12.34 7.67 3.16
CA CYS A 26 12.64 7.42 4.57
C CYS A 26 13.95 6.65 4.79
N GLY A 27 14.78 6.48 3.76
CA GLY A 27 16.11 5.87 3.85
C GLY A 27 16.12 4.33 3.96
N LEU A 28 14.99 3.66 3.71
CA LEU A 28 14.92 2.20 3.70
C LEU A 28 15.57 1.62 2.45
N ILE A 29 15.95 0.34 2.52
CA ILE A 29 16.28 -0.46 1.34
C ILE A 29 14.99 -1.14 0.89
N VAL A 30 14.68 -1.02 -0.41
CA VAL A 30 13.46 -1.55 -0.99
C VAL A 30 13.81 -2.64 -1.99
N ASN A 31 13.33 -3.85 -1.73
CA ASN A 31 13.26 -4.92 -2.71
C ASN A 31 11.88 -4.85 -3.37
N ALA A 32 11.82 -4.91 -4.69
CA ALA A 32 10.55 -4.89 -5.43
C ALA A 32 10.46 -6.10 -6.36
N TYR A 33 9.35 -6.78 -6.34
CA TYR A 33 9.08 -7.95 -7.18
C TYR A 33 7.89 -7.71 -8.10
N ASP A 34 8.03 -8.12 -9.34
CA ASP A 34 6.93 -8.29 -10.28
C ASP A 34 7.33 -9.31 -11.36
N PRO A 35 6.45 -10.24 -11.75
CA PRO A 35 6.74 -11.19 -12.83
C PRO A 35 6.88 -10.51 -14.19
N SER A 36 6.21 -9.37 -14.41
CA SER A 36 6.18 -8.64 -15.67
C SER A 36 7.45 -7.81 -15.88
N VAL A 37 8.17 -8.06 -16.98
CA VAL A 37 9.31 -7.23 -17.40
C VAL A 37 8.90 -5.77 -17.60
N LYS A 38 7.72 -5.55 -18.21
CA LYS A 38 7.17 -4.20 -18.44
C LYS A 38 6.92 -3.47 -17.12
N ALA A 39 6.27 -4.14 -16.15
CA ALA A 39 6.01 -3.54 -14.84
C ALA A 39 7.30 -3.19 -14.09
N ARG A 40 8.32 -4.06 -14.10
CA ARG A 40 9.63 -3.78 -13.49
C ARG A 40 10.34 -2.58 -14.11
N LYS A 41 10.29 -2.42 -15.43
CA LYS A 41 10.85 -1.22 -16.11
C LYS A 41 10.09 0.04 -15.72
N GLN A 42 8.75 -0.03 -15.70
CA GLN A 42 7.89 1.09 -15.35
C GLN A 42 8.04 1.51 -13.89
N LEU A 43 8.24 0.55 -12.97
CA LEU A 43 8.48 0.82 -11.55
C LEU A 43 9.64 1.79 -11.34
N LEU A 44 10.78 1.54 -12.01
CA LEU A 44 11.96 2.39 -11.86
C LEU A 44 11.68 3.83 -12.31
N SER A 45 11.02 3.99 -13.46
CA SER A 45 10.64 5.29 -14.01
C SER A 45 9.67 6.03 -13.07
N ASN A 46 8.59 5.37 -12.65
CA ASN A 46 7.58 5.95 -11.77
C ASN A 46 8.16 6.33 -10.41
N THR A 47 8.98 5.45 -9.81
CA THR A 47 9.66 5.74 -8.55
C THR A 47 10.60 6.95 -8.66
N LYS A 48 11.34 7.06 -9.76
CA LYS A 48 12.22 8.21 -10.02
C LYS A 48 11.42 9.52 -10.11
N THR A 49 10.29 9.52 -10.79
CA THR A 49 9.39 10.68 -10.89
C THR A 49 8.82 11.06 -9.53
N ALA A 50 8.33 10.09 -8.77
CA ALA A 50 7.79 10.31 -7.42
C ALA A 50 8.86 10.88 -6.46
N LEU A 51 10.10 10.39 -6.52
CA LEU A 51 11.21 10.92 -5.70
C LEU A 51 11.53 12.37 -6.04
N LYS A 52 11.46 12.79 -7.32
CA LYS A 52 11.62 14.20 -7.71
C LYS A 52 10.53 15.08 -7.10
N SER A 53 9.29 14.62 -7.06
CA SER A 53 8.19 15.35 -6.42
C SER A 53 8.41 15.47 -4.91
N LEU A 54 8.80 14.39 -4.24
CA LEU A 54 9.12 14.40 -2.81
C LEU A 54 10.30 15.32 -2.47
N GLN A 55 11.29 15.42 -3.34
CA GLN A 55 12.43 16.31 -3.14
C GLN A 55 12.01 17.78 -3.02
N ARG A 56 11.00 18.21 -3.78
CA ARG A 56 10.42 19.55 -3.70
C ARG A 56 9.70 19.81 -2.37
N LEU A 57 9.30 18.74 -1.68
CA LEU A 57 8.59 18.79 -0.40
C LEU A 57 9.49 18.50 0.82
N GLY A 58 10.81 18.56 0.67
CA GLY A 58 11.75 18.32 1.77
C GLY A 58 12.11 16.86 1.98
N LEU A 59 12.37 16.13 0.91
CA LEU A 59 12.82 14.74 0.93
C LEU A 59 14.02 14.55 1.87
N ASN A 60 14.02 13.46 2.65
CA ASN A 60 15.15 13.05 3.46
C ASN A 60 16.43 12.91 2.60
N LYS A 61 17.52 13.52 3.01
CA LYS A 61 18.84 13.49 2.33
C LYS A 61 19.40 12.07 2.14
N ASN A 62 18.94 11.08 2.91
CA ASN A 62 19.32 9.68 2.81
C ASN A 62 18.56 8.90 1.73
N ALA A 63 17.58 9.51 1.06
CA ALA A 63 16.87 8.89 -0.03
C ALA A 63 17.79 8.67 -1.24
N LYS A 64 18.00 7.40 -1.59
CA LYS A 64 18.85 7.00 -2.73
C LYS A 64 18.11 6.00 -3.59
N LEU A 65 18.01 6.28 -4.88
CA LEU A 65 17.43 5.33 -5.84
C LEU A 65 18.24 4.02 -5.91
N SER A 66 19.53 4.07 -5.60
CA SER A 66 20.42 2.88 -5.48
C SER A 66 20.01 1.93 -4.34
N ASN A 67 19.14 2.34 -3.43
CA ASN A 67 18.54 1.47 -2.42
C ASN A 67 17.34 0.66 -2.96
N LEU A 68 16.91 0.88 -4.21
CA LEU A 68 15.87 0.09 -4.88
C LEU A 68 16.52 -1.06 -5.64
N LYS A 69 16.14 -2.28 -5.30
CA LYS A 69 16.51 -3.50 -6.01
C LYS A 69 15.26 -4.14 -6.60
N ILE A 70 15.31 -4.53 -7.88
CA ILE A 70 14.14 -5.05 -8.60
C ILE A 70 14.41 -6.50 -9.00
N TYR A 71 13.48 -7.38 -8.69
CA TYR A 71 13.58 -8.82 -8.85
C TYR A 71 12.49 -9.39 -9.76
N SER A 72 12.82 -10.43 -10.49
CA SER A 72 11.88 -11.27 -11.25
C SER A 72 11.48 -12.54 -10.50
N ASP A 73 12.22 -12.87 -9.45
CA ASP A 73 11.93 -14.00 -8.57
C ASP A 73 11.42 -13.52 -7.21
N LEU A 74 10.29 -14.10 -6.77
CA LEU A 74 9.64 -13.73 -5.51
C LEU A 74 10.51 -14.10 -4.30
N ARG A 75 11.12 -15.27 -4.29
CA ARG A 75 11.94 -15.76 -3.17
C ARG A 75 13.16 -14.87 -2.96
N GLU A 76 13.84 -14.50 -4.04
CA GLU A 76 15.00 -13.61 -3.97
C GLU A 76 14.61 -12.23 -3.41
N SER A 77 13.46 -11.69 -3.84
CA SER A 77 12.99 -10.39 -3.38
C SER A 77 12.67 -10.35 -1.89
N LEU A 78 12.26 -11.49 -1.31
CA LEU A 78 11.89 -11.61 0.10
C LEU A 78 13.10 -11.82 1.03
N HIS A 79 14.30 -12.01 0.49
CA HIS A 79 15.50 -12.23 1.29
C HIS A 79 15.78 -11.07 2.25
N SER A 80 15.95 -11.39 3.53
CA SER A 80 16.23 -10.43 4.61
C SER A 80 15.18 -9.33 4.82
N THR A 81 13.97 -9.47 4.25
CA THR A 81 12.90 -8.50 4.43
C THR A 81 12.42 -8.45 5.89
N THR A 82 12.00 -7.27 6.33
CA THR A 82 11.43 -7.03 7.66
C THR A 82 9.95 -6.68 7.62
N PHE A 83 9.42 -6.37 6.43
CA PHE A 83 8.03 -6.04 6.18
C PHE A 83 7.72 -6.25 4.69
N VAL A 84 6.53 -6.73 4.38
CA VAL A 84 6.06 -6.91 3.00
C VAL A 84 4.82 -6.05 2.76
N GLN A 85 4.82 -5.32 1.62
CA GLN A 85 3.66 -4.60 1.11
C GLN A 85 3.25 -5.23 -0.23
N GLU A 86 2.12 -5.92 -0.26
CA GLU A 86 1.56 -6.54 -1.45
C GLU A 86 0.67 -5.53 -2.19
N ASN A 87 0.85 -5.43 -3.52
CA ASN A 87 0.19 -4.47 -4.41
C ASN A 87 -0.20 -5.10 -5.76
N ALA A 88 -0.46 -6.41 -5.78
CA ALA A 88 -0.92 -7.09 -6.98
C ALA A 88 -2.35 -6.63 -7.36
N PRO A 89 -2.80 -6.90 -8.60
CA PRO A 89 -4.14 -6.51 -9.04
C PRO A 89 -5.25 -6.96 -8.08
N GLU A 90 -6.33 -6.17 -8.03
CA GLU A 90 -7.47 -6.41 -7.14
C GLU A 90 -8.30 -7.61 -7.60
N ASN A 91 -7.75 -8.79 -7.38
CA ASN A 91 -8.35 -10.08 -7.69
C ASN A 91 -8.18 -11.03 -6.50
N GLU A 92 -9.28 -11.44 -5.90
CA GLU A 92 -9.29 -12.26 -4.68
C GLU A 92 -8.52 -13.59 -4.85
N LYS A 93 -8.75 -14.30 -5.97
CA LYS A 93 -8.10 -15.59 -6.25
C LYS A 93 -6.59 -15.43 -6.40
N LEU A 94 -6.16 -14.39 -7.11
CA LEU A 94 -4.74 -14.05 -7.28
C LEU A 94 -4.10 -13.71 -5.92
N LYS A 95 -4.72 -12.81 -5.14
CA LYS A 95 -4.18 -12.37 -3.85
C LYS A 95 -4.11 -13.52 -2.84
N LYS A 96 -5.12 -14.39 -2.76
CA LYS A 96 -5.08 -15.60 -1.91
C LYS A 96 -3.87 -16.48 -2.23
N LYS A 97 -3.63 -16.76 -3.53
CA LYS A 97 -2.49 -17.56 -3.96
C LYS A 97 -1.17 -16.86 -3.64
N LEU A 98 -1.05 -15.60 -3.99
CA LEU A 98 0.17 -14.81 -3.79
C LEU A 98 0.53 -14.67 -2.31
N LEU A 99 -0.45 -14.34 -1.45
CA LEU A 99 -0.23 -14.24 0.00
C LEU A 99 0.17 -15.58 0.60
N LYS A 100 -0.42 -16.70 0.16
CA LYS A 100 0.01 -18.05 0.53
C LYS A 100 1.47 -18.32 0.15
N ASP A 101 1.87 -17.92 -1.06
CA ASP A 101 3.23 -18.15 -1.55
C ASP A 101 4.25 -17.28 -0.78
N ILE A 102 3.92 -16.02 -0.51
CA ILE A 102 4.72 -15.12 0.34
C ILE A 102 4.83 -15.69 1.77
N ASP A 103 3.70 -16.13 2.33
CA ASP A 103 3.63 -16.66 3.69
C ASP A 103 4.54 -17.89 3.90
N LYS A 104 4.63 -18.78 2.90
CA LYS A 104 5.52 -19.95 2.95
C LYS A 104 7.01 -19.62 2.93
N LEU A 105 7.37 -18.49 2.35
CA LEU A 105 8.76 -18.09 2.13
C LEU A 105 9.34 -17.27 3.28
N LEU A 106 8.52 -16.78 4.20
CA LEU A 106 8.92 -15.83 5.23
C LEU A 106 8.89 -16.42 6.65
N PRO A 107 9.80 -15.97 7.52
CA PRO A 107 9.69 -16.22 8.97
C PRO A 107 8.35 -15.71 9.52
N LYS A 108 7.79 -16.41 10.54
CA LYS A 108 6.46 -16.13 11.11
C LYS A 108 6.28 -14.72 11.68
N ASN A 109 7.36 -14.06 12.06
CA ASN A 109 7.34 -12.73 12.66
C ASN A 109 7.29 -11.57 11.64
N ILE A 110 7.37 -11.85 10.35
CA ILE A 110 7.32 -10.81 9.30
C ILE A 110 5.86 -10.51 8.96
N ILE A 111 5.49 -9.23 9.01
CA ILE A 111 4.15 -8.76 8.64
C ILE A 111 4.01 -8.75 7.12
N ILE A 112 2.86 -9.18 6.65
CA ILE A 112 2.43 -9.08 5.26
C ILE A 112 1.20 -8.17 5.23
N ALA A 113 1.36 -6.97 4.67
CA ALA A 113 0.27 -6.03 4.47
C ALA A 113 -0.14 -6.03 2.99
N SER A 114 -1.43 -6.01 2.72
CA SER A 114 -1.97 -5.88 1.36
C SER A 114 -2.54 -4.48 1.13
N SER A 115 -2.28 -3.92 -0.05
CA SER A 115 -2.87 -2.64 -0.51
C SER A 115 -4.27 -2.80 -1.10
N SER A 116 -4.94 -3.92 -0.87
CA SER A 116 -6.32 -4.12 -1.33
C SER A 116 -7.23 -3.00 -0.83
N SER A 117 -8.09 -2.48 -1.70
CA SER A 117 -9.04 -1.40 -1.41
C SER A 117 -10.45 -1.91 -1.06
N GLY A 118 -10.83 -3.09 -1.55
CA GLY A 118 -12.19 -3.62 -1.38
C GLY A 118 -12.27 -5.00 -0.76
N LEU A 119 -11.25 -5.84 -0.97
CA LEU A 119 -11.30 -7.24 -0.53
C LEU A 119 -11.12 -7.38 0.98
N LEU A 120 -11.99 -8.16 1.59
CA LEU A 120 -11.92 -8.43 3.03
C LEU A 120 -10.63 -9.18 3.40
N PRO A 121 -9.86 -8.71 4.39
CA PRO A 121 -8.64 -9.38 4.83
C PRO A 121 -8.87 -10.83 5.27
N THR A 122 -10.02 -11.14 5.89
CA THR A 122 -10.41 -12.53 6.22
C THR A 122 -10.42 -13.45 4.99
N ARG A 123 -10.88 -12.94 3.83
CA ARG A 123 -10.94 -13.74 2.60
C ARG A 123 -9.54 -13.95 2.00
N ILE A 124 -8.76 -12.88 1.87
CA ILE A 124 -7.44 -12.97 1.20
C ILE A 124 -6.40 -13.73 2.01
N GLN A 125 -6.49 -13.73 3.35
CA GLN A 125 -5.57 -14.46 4.23
C GLN A 125 -5.90 -15.96 4.38
N SER A 126 -7.04 -16.43 3.84
CA SER A 126 -7.62 -17.75 4.13
C SER A 126 -6.75 -18.95 3.73
N LEU A 127 -5.79 -18.77 2.83
CA LEU A 127 -4.88 -19.84 2.38
C LEU A 127 -3.48 -19.75 3.02
N CYS A 128 -3.24 -18.75 3.89
CA CYS A 128 -1.98 -18.61 4.59
C CYS A 128 -1.83 -19.63 5.72
N ASN A 129 -0.61 -20.13 5.95
CA ASN A 129 -0.29 -20.97 7.11
C ASN A 129 -0.27 -20.17 8.42
N TYR A 130 0.11 -18.88 8.31
CA TYR A 130 0.21 -17.95 9.42
C TYR A 130 -0.62 -16.68 9.16
N PRO A 131 -1.97 -16.80 9.05
CA PRO A 131 -2.85 -15.69 8.71
C PRO A 131 -2.84 -14.57 9.75
N GLU A 132 -2.41 -14.86 10.98
CA GLU A 132 -2.36 -13.90 12.07
C GLU A 132 -1.40 -12.72 11.82
N ARG A 133 -0.48 -12.84 10.87
CA ARG A 133 0.48 -11.79 10.49
C ARG A 133 0.07 -11.01 9.23
N VAL A 134 -1.07 -11.36 8.64
CA VAL A 134 -1.61 -10.71 7.43
C VAL A 134 -2.62 -9.65 7.85
N CYS A 135 -2.53 -8.47 7.24
CA CYS A 135 -3.50 -7.38 7.42
C CYS A 135 -3.64 -6.58 6.13
N ILE A 136 -4.61 -5.69 6.08
CA ILE A 136 -4.67 -4.64 5.09
C ILE A 136 -3.82 -3.45 5.57
N GLY A 137 -3.09 -2.84 4.64
CA GLY A 137 -2.47 -1.53 4.75
C GLY A 137 -2.81 -0.76 3.48
N HIS A 138 -4.05 -0.28 3.41
CA HIS A 138 -4.64 0.37 2.24
C HIS A 138 -4.18 1.82 2.14
N PRO A 139 -3.40 2.21 1.10
CA PRO A 139 -2.96 3.57 0.87
C PRO A 139 -3.93 4.32 -0.03
N PHE A 140 -3.74 5.63 -0.11
CA PHE A 140 -4.37 6.47 -1.14
C PHE A 140 -3.34 6.92 -2.18
N ASN A 141 -3.77 6.98 -3.44
CA ASN A 141 -2.91 7.40 -4.54
C ASN A 141 -2.98 8.93 -4.75
N PRO A 142 -1.86 9.63 -4.85
CA PRO A 142 -0.46 9.15 -4.87
C PRO A 142 0.10 8.80 -3.48
N VAL A 143 0.50 7.53 -3.29
CA VAL A 143 0.94 6.98 -2.00
C VAL A 143 2.08 7.77 -1.35
N TYR A 144 2.97 8.32 -2.16
CA TYR A 144 4.10 9.11 -1.67
C TYR A 144 3.72 10.52 -1.20
N LEU A 145 2.53 11.03 -1.57
CA LEU A 145 2.04 12.35 -1.15
C LEU A 145 0.97 12.24 -0.05
N LEU A 146 0.00 11.36 -0.23
CA LEU A 146 -1.11 11.21 0.69
C LEU A 146 -0.71 10.31 1.86
N PRO A 147 -0.76 10.82 3.10
CA PRO A 147 -0.22 10.07 4.25
C PRO A 147 -1.17 9.01 4.80
N LEU A 148 -2.45 9.02 4.45
CA LEU A 148 -3.45 8.10 5.01
C LEU A 148 -3.16 6.65 4.63
N VAL A 149 -3.22 5.76 5.62
CA VAL A 149 -3.22 4.29 5.44
C VAL A 149 -4.29 3.69 6.33
N GLU A 150 -5.26 3.02 5.74
CA GLU A 150 -6.24 2.26 6.51
C GLU A 150 -5.67 0.89 6.90
N LEU A 151 -5.66 0.61 8.20
CA LEU A 151 -5.23 -0.67 8.76
C LEU A 151 -6.47 -1.49 9.11
N VAL A 152 -6.65 -2.62 8.42
CA VAL A 152 -7.80 -3.50 8.63
C VAL A 152 -7.33 -4.90 9.00
N SER A 153 -7.84 -5.41 10.12
CA SER A 153 -7.62 -6.79 10.55
C SER A 153 -8.67 -7.72 9.98
N GLY A 154 -8.25 -8.90 9.51
CA GLY A 154 -9.15 -10.03 9.30
C GLY A 154 -9.44 -10.76 10.62
N LYS A 155 -10.35 -11.72 10.61
CA LYS A 155 -10.74 -12.51 11.79
C LYS A 155 -9.57 -13.21 12.46
N GLN A 156 -8.54 -13.61 11.71
CA GLN A 156 -7.37 -14.32 12.23
C GLN A 156 -6.17 -13.39 12.51
N THR A 157 -6.23 -12.12 12.13
CA THR A 157 -5.15 -11.16 12.35
C THR A 157 -4.96 -10.87 13.84
N LYS A 158 -3.75 -11.05 14.36
CA LYS A 158 -3.44 -10.73 15.77
C LYS A 158 -3.39 -9.22 16.02
N LYS A 159 -3.85 -8.76 17.19
CA LYS A 159 -3.74 -7.34 17.61
C LYS A 159 -2.31 -6.81 17.52
N ASN A 160 -1.31 -7.63 17.89
CA ASN A 160 0.10 -7.26 17.78
C ASN A 160 0.54 -6.98 16.33
N THR A 161 -0.03 -7.66 15.35
CA THR A 161 0.23 -7.40 13.92
C THR A 161 -0.19 -5.98 13.56
N ILE A 162 -1.40 -5.57 13.94
CA ILE A 162 -1.90 -4.21 13.70
C ILE A 162 -1.04 -3.16 14.44
N THR A 163 -0.70 -3.40 15.71
CA THR A 163 0.15 -2.49 16.48
C THR A 163 1.52 -2.30 15.83
N ARG A 164 2.13 -3.38 15.35
CA ARG A 164 3.44 -3.34 14.68
C ARG A 164 3.35 -2.71 13.30
N ALA A 165 2.30 -3.00 12.53
CA ALA A 165 2.04 -2.37 11.25
C ALA A 165 1.83 -0.86 11.41
N LYS A 166 1.04 -0.43 12.41
CA LYS A 166 0.86 0.98 12.76
C LYS A 166 2.20 1.66 12.99
N LYS A 167 3.04 1.11 13.88
CA LYS A 167 4.38 1.66 14.16
C LYS A 167 5.28 1.72 12.92
N PHE A 168 5.17 0.73 12.02
CA PHE A 168 5.92 0.73 10.77
C PHE A 168 5.50 1.90 9.88
N TYR A 169 4.20 2.07 9.65
CA TYR A 169 3.69 3.15 8.79
C TYR A 169 3.94 4.54 9.40
N GLU A 170 3.77 4.72 10.71
CA GLU A 170 4.15 5.95 11.40
C GLU A 170 5.65 6.26 11.22
N GLY A 171 6.51 5.23 11.30
CA GLY A 171 7.95 5.35 11.11
C GLY A 171 8.39 5.78 9.70
N ILE A 172 7.52 5.63 8.71
CA ILE A 172 7.73 6.13 7.34
C ILE A 172 6.88 7.38 7.04
N GLY A 173 6.35 8.05 8.09
CA GLY A 173 5.62 9.31 8.00
C GLY A 173 4.22 9.19 7.42
N MET A 174 3.60 8.00 7.50
CA MET A 174 2.19 7.82 7.18
C MET A 174 1.31 8.06 8.41
N LYS A 175 0.01 8.27 8.17
CA LYS A 175 -1.03 8.41 9.20
C LYS A 175 -1.95 7.17 9.18
N PRO A 176 -1.63 6.11 9.94
CA PRO A 176 -2.44 4.89 9.95
C PRO A 176 -3.76 5.10 10.70
N LEU A 177 -4.87 4.78 10.04
CA LEU A 177 -6.22 4.75 10.56
C LEU A 177 -6.63 3.29 10.82
N ILE A 178 -6.90 2.93 12.06
CA ILE A 178 -7.33 1.56 12.40
C ILE A 178 -8.83 1.44 12.17
N VAL A 179 -9.20 0.57 11.24
CA VAL A 179 -10.61 0.20 10.99
C VAL A 179 -10.99 -0.90 11.97
N LYS A 180 -11.96 -0.62 12.85
CA LYS A 180 -12.32 -1.51 13.98
C LYS A 180 -12.94 -2.85 13.55
N LYS A 181 -13.60 -2.88 12.39
CA LYS A 181 -14.27 -4.06 11.82
C LYS A 181 -14.08 -4.08 10.31
N GLU A 182 -13.69 -5.22 9.75
CA GLU A 182 -13.59 -5.37 8.30
C GLU A 182 -14.95 -5.14 7.61
N ILE A 183 -14.92 -4.37 6.54
CA ILE A 183 -16.04 -4.07 5.66
C ILE A 183 -15.51 -3.81 4.26
N GLU A 184 -16.25 -4.16 3.23
CA GLU A 184 -15.87 -3.88 1.84
C GLU A 184 -15.77 -2.36 1.59
N GLY A 185 -14.67 -1.92 0.94
CA GLY A 185 -14.38 -0.50 0.70
C GLY A 185 -13.95 0.30 1.95
N TYR A 186 -13.76 -0.37 3.07
CA TYR A 186 -13.32 0.19 4.37
C TYR A 186 -14.05 1.49 4.76
N ILE A 187 -13.38 2.55 5.16
CA ILE A 187 -14.01 3.83 5.53
C ILE A 187 -13.94 4.83 4.38
N SER A 188 -12.74 5.06 3.86
CA SER A 188 -12.50 6.19 2.96
C SER A 188 -13.10 5.99 1.57
N ASP A 189 -12.99 4.79 0.99
CA ASP A 189 -13.61 4.49 -0.32
C ASP A 189 -15.13 4.57 -0.22
N ARG A 190 -15.72 4.14 0.91
CA ARG A 190 -17.15 4.26 1.16
C ARG A 190 -17.62 5.71 1.25
N LEU A 191 -16.81 6.57 1.90
CA LEU A 191 -17.11 8.00 1.98
C LEU A 191 -16.95 8.69 0.62
N GLN A 192 -15.90 8.33 -0.14
CA GLN A 192 -15.71 8.82 -1.50
C GLN A 192 -16.87 8.41 -2.42
N GLU A 193 -17.32 7.14 -2.34
CA GLU A 193 -18.45 6.65 -3.12
C GLU A 193 -19.76 7.40 -2.79
N ALA A 194 -19.99 7.66 -1.51
CA ALA A 194 -21.18 8.42 -1.07
C ALA A 194 -21.16 9.86 -1.62
N LEU A 195 -20.00 10.53 -1.52
CA LEU A 195 -19.79 11.87 -2.04
C LEU A 195 -19.93 11.92 -3.57
N TRP A 196 -19.32 10.98 -4.26
CA TRP A 196 -19.38 10.86 -5.71
C TRP A 196 -20.81 10.65 -6.21
N ARG A 197 -21.55 9.76 -5.57
CA ARG A 197 -22.94 9.48 -5.92
C ARG A 197 -23.82 10.72 -5.77
N GLU A 198 -23.66 11.47 -4.67
CA GLU A 198 -24.41 12.70 -4.45
C GLU A 198 -24.05 13.78 -5.48
N ALA A 199 -22.75 13.95 -5.79
CA ALA A 199 -22.31 14.86 -6.83
C ALA A 199 -22.96 14.56 -8.19
N LEU A 200 -23.07 13.28 -8.55
CA LEU A 200 -23.76 12.86 -9.79
C LEU A 200 -25.26 13.19 -9.77
N HIS A 201 -25.95 13.08 -8.63
CA HIS A 201 -27.36 13.47 -8.50
C HIS A 201 -27.55 14.98 -8.66
N ILE A 202 -26.74 15.79 -8.00
CA ILE A 202 -26.76 17.26 -8.11
C ILE A 202 -26.60 17.70 -9.57
N ILE A 203 -25.65 17.12 -10.29
CA ILE A 203 -25.39 17.43 -11.71
C ILE A 203 -26.55 16.95 -12.58
N LYS A 204 -27.01 15.70 -12.39
CA LYS A 204 -28.10 15.10 -13.17
C LYS A 204 -29.40 15.90 -13.05
N ASP A 205 -29.72 16.39 -11.85
CA ASP A 205 -30.95 17.13 -11.57
C ASP A 205 -30.84 18.62 -11.97
N GLY A 206 -29.69 19.02 -12.58
CA GLY A 206 -29.48 20.39 -13.08
C GLY A 206 -29.34 21.44 -11.99
N ILE A 207 -29.07 21.02 -10.74
CA ILE A 207 -28.90 21.93 -9.59
C ILE A 207 -27.60 22.72 -9.70
N ALA A 208 -26.52 22.09 -10.18
CA ALA A 208 -25.22 22.71 -10.38
C ALA A 208 -24.46 22.06 -11.56
N SER A 209 -23.49 22.77 -12.10
CA SER A 209 -22.57 22.24 -13.08
C SER A 209 -21.49 21.35 -12.42
N THR A 210 -20.75 20.60 -13.24
CA THR A 210 -19.58 19.84 -12.74
C THR A 210 -18.53 20.75 -12.10
N GLN A 211 -18.34 21.95 -12.65
CA GLN A 211 -17.39 22.92 -12.10
C GLN A 211 -17.85 23.44 -10.73
N ASP A 212 -19.15 23.76 -10.58
CA ASP A 212 -19.68 24.26 -9.31
C ASP A 212 -19.56 23.22 -8.19
N VAL A 213 -19.76 21.93 -8.53
CA VAL A 213 -19.57 20.82 -7.57
C VAL A 213 -18.11 20.68 -7.17
N ASP A 214 -17.18 20.77 -8.12
CA ASP A 214 -15.73 20.70 -7.84
C ASP A 214 -15.30 21.89 -6.97
N ASP A 215 -15.71 23.10 -7.32
CA ASP A 215 -15.42 24.31 -6.56
C ASP A 215 -15.98 24.24 -5.12
N ALA A 216 -17.17 23.69 -4.95
CA ALA A 216 -17.76 23.49 -3.63
C ALA A 216 -16.94 22.52 -2.75
N ILE A 217 -16.41 21.44 -3.34
CA ILE A 217 -15.62 20.44 -2.60
C ILE A 217 -14.23 20.96 -2.23
N VAL A 218 -13.55 21.67 -3.14
CA VAL A 218 -12.16 22.10 -2.93
C VAL A 218 -12.06 23.40 -2.12
N SER A 219 -13.16 24.13 -1.96
CA SER A 219 -13.19 25.44 -1.27
C SER A 219 -13.66 25.37 0.18
N VAL A 220 -14.04 24.19 0.68
CA VAL A 220 -14.53 23.97 2.06
C VAL A 220 -13.41 23.56 3.01
#